data_92c6c0e5642e9626aa00aa688a5852d2
#
_entry.id   92c6c0e5642e9626aa00aa688a5852d2
#
_cell.length_a   1.000
_cell.length_b   1.000
_cell.length_c   1.000
_cell.angle_alpha   90.00
_cell.angle_beta   90.00
_cell.angle_gamma   90.00
#
_symmetry.space_group_name_H-M   'P 1'
#
loop_
_entity.id
_entity.type
_entity.pdbx_description
1 polymer ?
#
loop_
_entity_poly.entity_id
_entity_poly.type
_entity_poly.pdbx_seq_one_letter_code
_entity_poly.pdbx_strand_id
1 'polypeptide(L)'
;MQATYPECIKESKSTHRAQSLLWLIVAVVLFVIYSQQPDKDSTLCLVQLALVAIFVILAVCKFFGRSSKLIYIPTGSVVKKQSYSFNVALQPDVLRCLEEGNTARLKALKNDDAGGLLVEFLESEDHLFFAARMFKYEPHGYEAKTDWVTMKR
;
A
#
# COMPACT_ATOMS: atom_id res chain seq x y z
N MET A 1 -3.26 6.08 -15.33
CA MET A 1 -2.11 5.22 -15.68
C MET A 1 -2.31 3.84 -15.11
N GLN A 2 -2.47 2.80 -15.92
CA GLN A 2 -2.45 1.42 -15.42
C GLN A 2 -1.00 1.06 -15.12
N ALA A 3 -0.72 0.74 -13.86
CA ALA A 3 0.60 0.27 -13.46
C ALA A 3 0.80 -1.13 -14.07
N THR A 4 1.54 -1.20 -15.17
CA THR A 4 1.95 -2.49 -15.74
C THR A 4 3.06 -3.04 -14.85
N TYR A 5 2.77 -4.11 -14.10
CA TYR A 5 3.75 -4.82 -13.28
C TYR A 5 4.45 -5.90 -14.11
N PRO A 6 5.65 -6.36 -13.70
CA PRO A 6 6.30 -7.52 -14.30
C PRO A 6 5.38 -8.76 -14.29
N GLU A 7 5.46 -9.61 -15.30
CA GLU A 7 4.61 -10.81 -15.45
C GLU A 7 4.68 -11.79 -14.27
N CYS A 8 5.77 -11.75 -13.51
CA CYS A 8 5.97 -12.57 -12.31
C CYS A 8 5.23 -12.04 -11.07
N ILE A 9 4.52 -10.91 -11.18
CA ILE A 9 3.75 -10.31 -10.08
C ILE A 9 2.27 -10.39 -10.39
N LYS A 10 1.51 -10.90 -9.42
CA LYS A 10 0.05 -10.94 -9.45
C LYS A 10 -0.51 -9.98 -8.42
N GLU A 11 -1.44 -9.13 -8.85
CA GLU A 11 -2.25 -8.33 -7.93
C GLU A 11 -3.35 -9.20 -7.33
N SER A 12 -3.27 -9.48 -6.04
CA SER A 12 -4.31 -10.18 -5.29
C SER A 12 -5.20 -9.16 -4.58
N LYS A 13 -6.46 -9.10 -4.96
CA LYS A 13 -7.46 -8.25 -4.30
C LYS A 13 -8.01 -8.99 -3.09
N SER A 14 -7.67 -8.54 -1.89
CA SER A 14 -8.24 -9.04 -0.64
C SER A 14 -9.44 -8.18 -0.26
N THR A 15 -10.58 -8.82 -0.06
CA THR A 15 -11.76 -8.18 0.51
C THR A 15 -11.82 -8.52 1.99
N HIS A 16 -11.83 -7.50 2.85
CA HIS A 16 -11.95 -7.68 4.30
C HIS A 16 -13.40 -7.93 4.76
N ARG A 17 -14.20 -8.63 3.95
CA ARG A 17 -15.63 -8.87 4.22
C ARG A 17 -15.88 -9.60 5.53
N ALA A 18 -15.08 -10.62 5.84
CA ALA A 18 -15.21 -11.34 7.10
C ALA A 18 -14.94 -10.44 8.31
N GLN A 19 -13.95 -9.56 8.21
CA GLN A 19 -13.61 -8.62 9.25
C GLN A 19 -14.69 -7.52 9.41
N SER A 20 -15.26 -7.05 8.29
CA SER A 20 -16.40 -6.13 8.30
C SER A 20 -17.63 -6.73 8.99
N LEU A 21 -17.93 -8.01 8.69
CA LEU A 21 -19.04 -8.72 9.32
C LEU A 21 -18.86 -8.82 10.87
N LEU A 22 -17.64 -9.08 11.32
CA LEU A 22 -17.32 -9.14 12.75
C LEU A 22 -17.61 -7.80 13.44
N TRP A 23 -17.17 -6.68 12.86
CA TRP A 23 -17.47 -5.35 13.41
C TRP A 23 -18.97 -5.03 13.42
N LEU A 24 -19.69 -5.48 12.39
CA LEU A 24 -21.16 -5.31 12.34
C LEU A 24 -21.85 -6.11 13.47
N ILE A 25 -21.42 -7.35 13.72
CA ILE A 25 -21.97 -8.16 14.82
C ILE A 25 -21.74 -7.47 16.17
N VAL A 26 -20.54 -6.95 16.42
CA VAL A 26 -20.23 -6.19 17.65
C VAL A 26 -21.14 -4.97 17.79
N ALA A 27 -21.37 -4.21 16.71
CA ALA A 27 -22.26 -3.06 16.72
C ALA A 27 -23.70 -3.46 17.06
N VAL A 28 -24.21 -4.56 16.47
CA VAL A 28 -25.56 -5.08 16.74
C VAL A 28 -25.71 -5.51 18.21
N VAL A 29 -24.74 -6.24 18.76
CA VAL A 29 -24.76 -6.65 20.18
C VAL A 29 -24.80 -5.43 21.10
N LEU A 30 -23.94 -4.44 20.86
CA LEU A 30 -23.94 -3.20 21.64
C LEU A 30 -25.26 -2.43 21.53
N PHE A 31 -25.88 -2.41 20.36
CA PHE A 31 -27.17 -1.78 20.13
C PHE A 31 -28.31 -2.50 20.88
N VAL A 32 -28.29 -3.84 20.91
CA VAL A 32 -29.26 -4.63 21.67
C VAL A 32 -29.14 -4.33 23.18
N ILE A 33 -27.90 -4.30 23.70
CA ILE A 33 -27.68 -3.93 25.12
C ILE A 33 -28.20 -2.52 25.42
N TYR A 34 -27.88 -1.55 24.52
CA TYR A 34 -28.37 -0.19 24.60
C TYR A 34 -29.90 -0.13 24.63
N SER A 35 -30.60 -0.91 23.79
CA SER A 35 -32.07 -0.90 23.72
C SER A 35 -32.75 -1.42 24.95
N GLN A 36 -32.10 -2.26 25.74
CA GLN A 36 -32.62 -2.85 26.99
C GLN A 36 -32.41 -1.97 28.22
N GLN A 37 -31.65 -0.89 28.10
CA GLN A 37 -31.41 0.01 29.22
C GLN A 37 -32.67 0.85 29.54
N PRO A 38 -33.09 0.93 30.81
CA PRO A 38 -34.30 1.65 31.20
C PRO A 38 -34.10 3.18 31.18
N ASP A 39 -32.87 3.65 31.47
CA ASP A 39 -32.51 5.08 31.52
C ASP A 39 -31.64 5.44 30.29
N LYS A 40 -32.26 6.04 29.26
CA LYS A 40 -31.63 6.43 28.04
C LYS A 40 -30.89 7.77 28.09
N ASP A 41 -31.17 8.57 29.13
CA ASP A 41 -30.55 9.89 29.31
C ASP A 41 -29.23 9.84 30.08
N SER A 42 -28.83 8.64 30.49
CA SER A 42 -27.58 8.40 31.19
C SER A 42 -26.38 8.67 30.24
N THR A 43 -25.32 9.29 30.77
CA THR A 43 -24.06 9.49 30.10
C THR A 43 -23.48 8.17 29.52
N LEU A 44 -23.73 7.06 30.23
CA LEU A 44 -23.31 5.73 29.81
C LEU A 44 -24.02 5.29 28.52
N CYS A 45 -25.31 5.59 28.37
CA CYS A 45 -26.07 5.34 27.15
C CYS A 45 -25.54 6.16 25.96
N LEU A 46 -25.18 7.42 26.18
CA LEU A 46 -24.60 8.26 25.12
C LEU A 46 -23.25 7.71 24.63
N VAL A 47 -22.38 7.30 25.55
CA VAL A 47 -21.11 6.68 25.24
C VAL A 47 -21.30 5.38 24.42
N GLN A 48 -22.26 4.56 24.84
CA GLN A 48 -22.57 3.29 24.17
C GLN A 48 -23.11 3.52 22.76
N LEU A 49 -23.98 4.50 22.56
CA LEU A 49 -24.50 4.86 21.25
C LEU A 49 -23.36 5.36 20.32
N ALA A 50 -22.45 6.17 20.87
CA ALA A 50 -21.26 6.61 20.13
C ALA A 50 -20.37 5.43 19.68
N LEU A 51 -20.17 4.45 20.56
CA LEU A 51 -19.42 3.22 20.21
C LEU A 51 -20.12 2.42 19.11
N VAL A 52 -21.46 2.27 19.17
CA VAL A 52 -22.22 1.61 18.09
C VAL A 52 -21.95 2.33 16.74
N ALA A 53 -22.06 3.65 16.73
CA ALA A 53 -21.81 4.43 15.51
C ALA A 53 -20.38 4.22 14.96
N ILE A 54 -19.36 4.22 15.84
CA ILE A 54 -17.96 3.98 15.45
C ILE A 54 -17.81 2.59 14.83
N PHE A 55 -18.37 1.54 15.44
CA PHE A 55 -18.25 0.18 14.90
C PHE A 55 -18.99 0.00 13.58
N VAL A 56 -20.13 0.66 13.39
CA VAL A 56 -20.84 0.67 12.10
C VAL A 56 -19.97 1.34 11.02
N ILE A 57 -19.38 2.51 11.32
CA ILE A 57 -18.49 3.20 10.38
C ILE A 57 -17.30 2.32 10.03
N LEU A 58 -16.65 1.67 10.99
CA LEU A 58 -15.54 0.76 10.76
C LEU A 58 -15.96 -0.44 9.91
N ALA A 59 -17.14 -1.01 10.14
CA ALA A 59 -17.69 -2.09 9.34
C ALA A 59 -17.88 -1.66 7.88
N VAL A 60 -18.47 -0.48 7.65
CA VAL A 60 -18.69 0.09 6.31
C VAL A 60 -17.36 0.37 5.60
N CYS A 61 -16.42 1.03 6.28
CA CYS A 61 -15.09 1.32 5.74
C CYS A 61 -14.34 0.03 5.32
N LYS A 62 -14.43 -1.03 6.14
CA LYS A 62 -13.81 -2.34 5.82
C LYS A 62 -14.54 -3.09 4.72
N PHE A 63 -15.86 -2.94 4.62
CA PHE A 63 -16.66 -3.58 3.57
C PHE A 63 -16.34 -3.01 2.18
N PHE A 64 -16.23 -1.69 2.09
CA PHE A 64 -15.89 -1.01 0.83
C PHE A 64 -14.39 -0.88 0.60
N GLY A 65 -13.58 -1.02 1.66
CA GLY A 65 -12.14 -0.98 1.56
C GLY A 65 -11.62 -2.15 0.72
N ARG A 66 -10.97 -1.83 -0.38
CA ARG A 66 -10.22 -2.79 -1.21
C ARG A 66 -8.75 -2.65 -0.89
N SER A 67 -8.13 -3.70 -0.37
CA SER A 67 -6.69 -3.75 -0.30
C SER A 67 -6.16 -4.65 -1.41
N SER A 68 -5.30 -4.13 -2.25
CA SER A 68 -4.55 -4.92 -3.22
C SER A 68 -3.19 -5.25 -2.65
N LYS A 69 -2.83 -6.52 -2.67
CA LYS A 69 -1.49 -7.00 -2.34
C LYS A 69 -0.83 -7.48 -3.61
N LEU A 70 0.41 -7.10 -3.80
CA LEU A 70 1.23 -7.64 -4.87
C LEU A 70 1.85 -8.94 -4.36
N ILE A 71 1.77 -10.00 -5.14
CA ILE A 71 2.30 -11.33 -4.80
C ILE A 71 3.28 -11.74 -5.87
N TYR A 72 4.47 -12.15 -5.46
CA TYR A 72 5.46 -12.77 -6.33
C TYR A 72 5.07 -14.22 -6.61
N ILE A 73 4.71 -14.54 -7.86
CA ILE A 73 4.10 -15.81 -8.24
C ILE A 73 4.96 -17.03 -7.87
N PRO A 74 6.31 -17.05 -8.09
CA PRO A 74 7.10 -18.23 -7.84
C PRO A 74 7.14 -18.70 -6.39
N THR A 75 7.07 -17.77 -5.42
CA THR A 75 7.17 -18.11 -3.99
C THR A 75 5.89 -17.83 -3.21
N GLY A 76 4.92 -17.13 -3.81
CA GLY A 76 3.73 -16.65 -3.11
C GLY A 76 3.99 -15.53 -2.10
N SER A 77 5.19 -14.98 -2.08
CA SER A 77 5.62 -13.94 -1.14
C SER A 77 4.97 -12.59 -1.47
N VAL A 78 4.67 -11.82 -0.42
CA VAL A 78 4.12 -10.46 -0.59
C VAL A 78 5.21 -9.51 -1.08
N VAL A 79 4.87 -8.70 -2.09
CA VAL A 79 5.77 -7.71 -2.65
C VAL A 79 5.42 -6.33 -2.08
N LYS A 80 6.41 -5.68 -1.49
CA LYS A 80 6.31 -4.31 -0.99
C LYS A 80 6.75 -3.34 -2.08
N LYS A 81 5.94 -2.30 -2.26
CA LYS A 81 6.26 -1.19 -3.15
C LYS A 81 6.83 -0.04 -2.33
N GLN A 82 8.00 0.45 -2.73
CA GLN A 82 8.65 1.63 -2.16
C GLN A 82 8.98 2.61 -3.29
N SER A 83 9.08 3.89 -2.98
CA SER A 83 9.47 4.92 -3.95
C SER A 83 10.48 5.87 -3.30
N TYR A 84 11.50 6.23 -4.06
CA TYR A 84 12.49 7.21 -3.65
C TYR A 84 12.58 8.32 -4.69
N SER A 85 12.70 9.56 -4.22
CA SER A 85 12.94 10.73 -5.07
C SER A 85 14.43 11.01 -5.18
N PHE A 86 14.88 11.42 -6.37
CA PHE A 86 16.26 11.78 -6.66
C PHE A 86 16.31 13.08 -7.45
N ASN A 87 17.42 13.80 -7.34
CA ASN A 87 17.68 14.95 -8.18
C ASN A 87 17.88 14.53 -9.64
N VAL A 88 17.37 15.32 -10.60
CA VAL A 88 17.52 15.07 -12.04
C VAL A 88 18.99 14.94 -12.44
N ALA A 89 19.89 15.67 -11.78
CA ALA A 89 21.34 15.58 -12.04
C ALA A 89 21.90 14.18 -11.80
N LEU A 90 21.28 13.37 -10.93
CA LEU A 90 21.69 11.99 -10.64
C LEU A 90 21.13 10.96 -11.64
N GLN A 91 20.42 11.40 -12.68
CA GLN A 91 19.83 10.49 -13.68
C GLN A 91 20.83 9.47 -14.24
N PRO A 92 22.05 9.84 -14.68
CA PRO A 92 23.01 8.88 -15.21
C PRO A 92 23.49 7.87 -14.16
N ASP A 93 23.69 8.31 -12.91
CA ASP A 93 24.11 7.42 -11.83
C ASP A 93 22.99 6.44 -11.42
N VAL A 94 21.75 6.92 -11.37
CA VAL A 94 20.57 6.09 -11.11
C VAL A 94 20.40 5.03 -12.20
N LEU A 95 20.49 5.40 -13.49
CA LEU A 95 20.41 4.47 -14.60
C LEU A 95 21.51 3.41 -14.51
N ARG A 96 22.74 3.80 -14.27
CA ARG A 96 23.87 2.89 -14.11
C ARG A 96 23.67 1.92 -12.95
N CYS A 97 23.16 2.40 -11.80
CA CYS A 97 22.84 1.52 -10.67
C CYS A 97 21.72 0.53 -10.99
N LEU A 98 20.73 0.94 -11.81
CA LEU A 98 19.66 0.05 -12.28
C LEU A 98 20.21 -1.04 -13.22
N GLU A 99 21.05 -0.67 -14.18
CA GLU A 99 21.70 -1.60 -15.13
C GLU A 99 22.63 -2.60 -14.42
N GLU A 100 23.42 -2.12 -13.45
CA GLU A 100 24.33 -2.95 -12.64
C GLU A 100 23.59 -3.80 -11.60
N GLY A 101 22.30 -3.57 -11.37
CA GLY A 101 21.54 -4.24 -10.33
C GLY A 101 21.97 -3.91 -8.90
N ASN A 102 22.68 -2.78 -8.71
CA ASN A 102 23.27 -2.41 -7.42
C ASN A 102 22.28 -1.61 -6.55
N THR A 103 21.44 -2.35 -5.83
CA THR A 103 20.41 -1.77 -4.97
C THR A 103 20.96 -0.99 -3.77
N ALA A 104 22.11 -1.44 -3.22
CA ALA A 104 22.72 -0.77 -2.08
C ALA A 104 23.25 0.62 -2.46
N ARG A 105 23.94 0.72 -3.61
CA ARG A 105 24.42 1.99 -4.13
C ARG A 105 23.27 2.93 -4.49
N LEU A 106 22.20 2.40 -5.09
CA LEU A 106 21.03 3.19 -5.42
C LEU A 106 20.33 3.77 -4.16
N LYS A 107 20.21 2.98 -3.10
CA LYS A 107 19.67 3.45 -1.81
C LYS A 107 20.59 4.49 -1.15
N ALA A 108 21.91 4.38 -1.33
CA ALA A 108 22.89 5.35 -0.83
C ALA A 108 22.86 6.70 -1.59
N LEU A 109 22.45 6.70 -2.86
CA LEU A 109 22.26 7.92 -3.66
C LEU A 109 20.98 8.68 -3.29
N LYS A 110 20.13 8.13 -2.42
CA LYS A 110 18.87 8.77 -2.02
C LYS A 110 19.16 10.19 -1.54
N ASN A 111 18.54 11.15 -2.21
CA ASN A 111 18.54 12.55 -1.81
C ASN A 111 17.12 12.91 -1.38
N ASP A 112 16.95 13.48 -0.19
CA ASP A 112 15.64 13.88 0.34
C ASP A 112 15.11 15.18 -0.28
N ASP A 113 15.94 15.88 -1.04
CA ASP A 113 15.51 17.06 -1.79
C ASP A 113 14.60 16.64 -2.95
N ALA A 114 13.46 17.31 -3.07
CA ALA A 114 12.45 17.06 -4.09
C ALA A 114 13.05 17.13 -5.50
N GLY A 115 13.50 16.00 -6.00
CA GLY A 115 14.11 15.86 -7.31
C GLY A 115 13.10 15.46 -8.37
N GLY A 116 13.31 15.84 -9.61
CA GLY A 116 12.43 15.50 -10.73
C GLY A 116 12.51 14.03 -11.17
N LEU A 117 13.23 13.15 -10.44
CA LEU A 117 13.27 11.71 -10.68
C LEU A 117 12.58 10.96 -9.55
N LEU A 118 11.81 9.94 -9.90
CA LEU A 118 11.20 8.99 -8.98
C LEU A 118 11.59 7.57 -9.38
N VAL A 119 12.11 6.81 -8.44
CA VAL A 119 12.40 5.39 -8.65
C VAL A 119 11.46 4.57 -7.79
N GLU A 120 10.65 3.74 -8.44
CA GLU A 120 9.78 2.77 -7.78
C GLU A 120 10.52 1.44 -7.64
N PHE A 121 10.41 0.84 -6.47
CA PHE A 121 10.98 -0.46 -6.13
C PHE A 121 9.89 -1.43 -5.76
N LEU A 122 10.05 -2.65 -6.19
CA LEU A 122 9.27 -3.80 -5.80
C LEU A 122 10.21 -4.81 -5.16
N GLU A 123 10.02 -5.10 -3.89
CA GLU A 123 10.84 -6.07 -3.15
C GLU A 123 9.91 -7.10 -2.49
N SER A 124 10.17 -8.39 -2.72
CA SER A 124 9.45 -9.46 -2.04
C SER A 124 9.92 -9.62 -0.60
N GLU A 125 9.05 -10.03 0.31
CA GLU A 125 9.38 -10.22 1.73
C GLU A 125 10.43 -11.31 1.96
N ASP A 126 10.51 -12.28 1.05
CA ASP A 126 11.54 -13.34 1.05
C ASP A 126 12.88 -12.89 0.44
N HIS A 127 12.97 -11.62 -0.04
CA HIS A 127 14.15 -11.04 -0.68
C HIS A 127 14.64 -11.78 -1.94
N LEU A 128 13.83 -12.65 -2.54
CA LEU A 128 14.18 -13.39 -3.75
C LEU A 128 13.82 -12.63 -5.04
N PHE A 129 12.94 -11.64 -4.94
CA PHE A 129 12.55 -10.81 -6.05
C PHE A 129 12.81 -9.35 -5.74
N PHE A 130 13.45 -8.68 -6.67
CA PHE A 130 13.65 -7.24 -6.66
C PHE A 130 13.48 -6.69 -8.07
N ALA A 131 12.71 -5.65 -8.23
CA ALA A 131 12.57 -4.92 -9.48
C ALA A 131 12.52 -3.42 -9.22
N ALA A 132 13.05 -2.65 -10.15
CA ALA A 132 13.00 -1.19 -10.06
C ALA A 132 12.64 -0.58 -11.40
N ARG A 133 12.03 0.61 -11.37
CA ARG A 133 11.64 1.39 -12.55
C ARG A 133 11.83 2.86 -12.25
N MET A 134 12.39 3.58 -13.20
CA MET A 134 12.63 5.01 -13.09
C MET A 134 11.58 5.82 -13.85
N PHE A 135 11.13 6.90 -13.20
CA PHE A 135 10.27 7.92 -13.80
C PHE A 135 10.97 9.26 -13.73
N LYS A 136 10.70 10.09 -14.72
CA LYS A 136 11.14 11.49 -14.75
C LYS A 136 9.92 12.41 -14.75
N TYR A 137 10.00 13.50 -14.02
CA TYR A 137 8.97 14.53 -14.05
C TYR A 137 9.04 15.30 -15.36
N GLU A 138 7.92 15.31 -16.08
CA GLU A 138 7.70 16.07 -17.30
C GLU A 138 6.51 17.06 -17.08
N PRO A 139 6.26 18.04 -17.96
CA PRO A 139 5.19 19.02 -17.76
C PRO A 139 3.80 18.45 -17.51
N HIS A 140 3.55 17.20 -17.95
CA HIS A 140 2.28 16.50 -17.78
C HIS A 140 2.29 15.47 -16.63
N GLY A 141 3.37 15.39 -15.85
CA GLY A 141 3.54 14.49 -14.71
C GLY A 141 4.73 13.54 -14.83
N TYR A 142 4.76 12.50 -14.01
CA TYR A 142 5.83 11.51 -14.04
C TYR A 142 5.66 10.54 -15.21
N GLU A 143 6.65 10.50 -16.09
CA GLU A 143 6.73 9.55 -17.20
C GLU A 143 7.78 8.48 -16.93
N ALA A 144 7.47 7.24 -17.27
CA ALA A 144 8.42 6.14 -17.16
C ALA A 144 9.53 6.30 -18.21
N LYS A 145 10.78 6.30 -17.77
CA LYS A 145 11.95 6.37 -18.65
C LYS A 145 12.64 5.01 -18.81
N THR A 146 12.32 4.06 -17.95
CA THR A 146 12.77 2.67 -18.07
C THR A 146 11.60 1.71 -17.92
N ASP A 147 11.72 0.52 -18.49
CA ASP A 147 10.89 -0.61 -18.11
C ASP A 147 11.29 -1.13 -16.74
N TRP A 148 10.55 -2.10 -16.22
CA TRP A 148 10.93 -2.78 -14.99
C TRP A 148 12.21 -3.58 -15.19
N VAL A 149 13.25 -3.20 -14.48
CA VAL A 149 14.50 -3.93 -14.43
C VAL A 149 14.44 -4.90 -13.27
N THR A 150 14.40 -6.20 -13.56
CA THR A 150 14.45 -7.25 -12.54
C THR A 150 15.90 -7.53 -12.19
N MET A 151 16.21 -7.47 -10.91
CA MET A 151 17.54 -7.70 -10.40
C MET A 151 17.59 -9.04 -9.69
N LYS A 152 18.53 -9.88 -10.05
CA LYS A 152 18.86 -11.09 -9.30
C LYS A 152 19.84 -10.70 -8.20
N ARG A 153 19.54 -11.11 -7.00
CA ARG A 153 20.47 -10.97 -5.87
C ARG A 153 21.43 -12.14 -5.87
#